data_e24416ccbf0d088ed65915845b11f52f
#
_entry.id   e24416ccbf0d088ed65915845b11f52f
#
_cell.length_a   1.000
_cell.length_b   1.000
_cell.length_c   1.000
_cell.angle_alpha   90.00
_cell.angle_beta   90.00
_cell.angle_gamma   90.00
#
_symmetry.space_group_name_H-M   'P 1'
#
loop_
_entity.id
_entity.type
_entity.pdbx_description
1 polymer ?
#
loop_
_entity_poly.entity_id
_entity_poly.type
_entity_poly.pdbx_seq_one_letter_code
_entity_poly.pdbx_strand_id
1 'polypeptide(L)'
;MALKRVEDYDKVLPILELYTAVQSEGSRQGHPTIVIRTTGCTHRCYFGEGGWCDSWQTSIHPEKGQYTINSIIEMYDKHPHITEMMLTGGSPTMHPAIVNELTHFCNERGIVMTIETEGSHFLETDHKIDLLSISPKFSNSIPVVGTLTPQGKEVDEKMIKIHNRLRMNVDAISQSINYHKDFHLKPVIDKDLSMLAEVEQFIENLTDALFEMKFKGYETRDEVFKHVKERVWCMPAGDDREPLFESYPVVMNMCR
;
A
#
# COMPACT_ATOMS: atom_id res chain seq x y z
N MET A 1 -2.85 21.89 8.13
CA MET A 1 -4.15 22.30 7.53
C MET A 1 -5.03 21.08 7.51
N ALA A 2 -6.21 21.09 8.14
CA ALA A 2 -7.11 19.92 8.19
C ALA A 2 -7.41 19.41 6.78
N LEU A 3 -7.44 18.09 6.62
CA LEU A 3 -7.80 17.48 5.34
C LEU A 3 -9.28 17.74 5.03
N LYS A 4 -9.59 17.93 3.76
CA LYS A 4 -10.97 18.03 3.31
C LYS A 4 -11.68 16.68 3.49
N ARG A 5 -13.00 16.74 3.62
CA ARG A 5 -13.89 15.57 3.53
C ARG A 5 -14.59 15.55 2.17
N VAL A 6 -15.25 14.45 1.86
CA VAL A 6 -16.15 14.35 0.71
C VAL A 6 -17.45 15.07 1.07
N GLU A 7 -17.82 16.08 0.27
CA GLU A 7 -19.02 16.90 0.53
C GLU A 7 -20.29 16.30 -0.10
N ASP A 8 -20.14 15.62 -1.24
CA ASP A 8 -21.26 15.04 -2.01
C ASP A 8 -21.12 13.52 -2.05
N TYR A 9 -21.96 12.84 -1.29
CA TYR A 9 -21.95 11.38 -1.13
C TYR A 9 -22.53 10.61 -2.33
N ASP A 10 -23.24 11.30 -3.23
CA ASP A 10 -23.75 10.73 -4.48
C ASP A 10 -22.79 10.91 -5.65
N LYS A 11 -21.77 11.74 -5.48
CA LYS A 11 -20.75 11.94 -6.50
C LYS A 11 -19.91 10.69 -6.70
N VAL A 12 -19.77 10.27 -7.96
CA VAL A 12 -18.84 9.20 -8.33
C VAL A 12 -17.41 9.62 -8.03
N LEU A 13 -16.72 8.81 -7.24
CA LEU A 13 -15.34 8.99 -6.79
C LEU A 13 -14.37 8.13 -7.62
N PRO A 14 -13.06 8.37 -7.56
CA PRO A 14 -12.06 7.50 -8.16
C PRO A 14 -11.92 6.17 -7.41
N ILE A 15 -13.03 5.47 -7.22
CA ILE A 15 -13.13 4.13 -6.64
C ILE A 15 -13.57 3.18 -7.76
N LEU A 16 -12.69 2.24 -8.10
CA LEU A 16 -12.87 1.31 -9.22
C LEU A 16 -13.62 0.04 -8.80
N GLU A 17 -13.32 -0.48 -7.62
CA GLU A 17 -13.91 -1.72 -7.13
C GLU A 17 -14.41 -1.56 -5.69
N LEU A 18 -15.51 -2.26 -5.40
CA LEU A 18 -16.12 -2.36 -4.07
C LEU A 18 -16.72 -3.76 -3.91
N TYR A 19 -16.14 -4.61 -3.05
CA TYR A 19 -16.56 -6.00 -2.87
C TYR A 19 -16.20 -6.54 -1.48
N THR A 20 -16.80 -7.67 -1.10
CA THR A 20 -16.47 -8.43 0.10
C THR A 20 -15.38 -9.44 -0.18
N ALA A 21 -14.43 -9.58 0.75
CA ALA A 21 -13.35 -10.57 0.66
C ALA A 21 -12.94 -11.08 2.04
N VAL A 22 -11.96 -11.98 2.05
CA VAL A 22 -11.16 -12.31 3.23
C VAL A 22 -9.77 -11.77 2.98
N GLN A 23 -9.21 -11.03 3.94
CA GLN A 23 -7.83 -10.53 3.82
C GLN A 23 -6.87 -11.71 3.71
N SER A 24 -6.01 -11.69 2.68
CA SER A 24 -5.09 -12.78 2.38
C SER A 24 -3.66 -12.54 2.88
N GLU A 25 -3.34 -11.32 3.36
CA GLU A 25 -1.98 -10.87 3.61
C GLU A 25 -1.80 -10.17 4.96
N GLY A 26 -0.56 -10.27 5.49
CA GLY A 26 -0.13 -9.54 6.66
C GLY A 26 -0.83 -9.91 7.96
N SER A 27 -0.81 -9.01 8.93
CA SER A 27 -1.32 -9.25 10.30
C SER A 27 -2.84 -9.39 10.40
N ARG A 28 -3.59 -9.03 9.34
CA ARG A 28 -5.06 -9.15 9.29
C ARG A 28 -5.53 -10.33 8.43
N GLN A 29 -4.64 -11.24 8.07
CA GLN A 29 -4.99 -12.43 7.28
C GLN A 29 -6.11 -13.24 7.95
N GLY A 30 -7.10 -13.66 7.14
CA GLY A 30 -8.25 -14.44 7.59
C GLY A 30 -9.47 -13.63 8.02
N HIS A 31 -9.38 -12.29 8.11
CA HIS A 31 -10.49 -11.45 8.50
C HIS A 31 -11.42 -11.12 7.31
N PRO A 32 -12.76 -11.33 7.45
CA PRO A 32 -13.72 -10.82 6.47
C PRO A 32 -13.66 -9.30 6.39
N THR A 33 -13.57 -8.76 5.17
CA THR A 33 -13.39 -7.33 4.94
C THR A 33 -14.21 -6.84 3.74
N ILE A 34 -14.53 -5.56 3.73
CA ILE A 34 -14.97 -4.86 2.51
C ILE A 34 -13.76 -4.18 1.91
N VAL A 35 -13.47 -4.55 0.66
CA VAL A 35 -12.37 -3.99 -0.13
C VAL A 35 -12.87 -2.82 -0.94
N ILE A 36 -12.18 -1.70 -0.83
CA ILE A 36 -12.39 -0.47 -1.60
C ILE A 36 -11.11 -0.22 -2.39
N ARG A 37 -11.16 -0.36 -3.71
CA ARG A 37 -10.00 -0.14 -4.58
C ARG A 37 -10.09 1.20 -5.30
N THR A 38 -9.18 2.13 -4.99
CA THR A 38 -9.06 3.41 -5.68
C THR A 38 -8.30 3.26 -7.01
N THR A 39 -8.52 4.17 -7.94
CA THR A 39 -7.77 4.28 -9.19
C THR A 39 -6.78 5.45 -9.14
N GLY A 40 -5.69 5.36 -9.89
CA GLY A 40 -4.55 6.28 -9.87
C GLY A 40 -3.42 5.79 -8.96
N CYS A 41 -2.19 5.89 -9.43
CA CYS A 41 -0.98 5.53 -8.69
C CYS A 41 0.17 6.47 -9.02
N THR A 42 1.04 6.69 -8.06
CA THR A 42 2.30 7.45 -8.23
C THR A 42 3.39 6.65 -8.94
N HIS A 43 3.24 5.31 -8.98
CA HIS A 43 4.24 4.38 -9.53
C HIS A 43 3.76 3.67 -10.79
N ARG A 44 4.71 3.02 -11.47
CA ARG A 44 4.52 2.19 -12.68
C ARG A 44 5.38 0.95 -12.53
N CYS A 45 4.95 0.06 -11.61
CA CYS A 45 5.78 -1.07 -11.20
C CYS A 45 5.85 -2.15 -12.27
N TYR A 46 7.09 -2.60 -12.56
CA TYR A 46 7.38 -3.74 -13.42
C TYR A 46 8.48 -4.58 -12.77
N PHE A 47 8.21 -5.84 -12.50
CA PHE A 47 9.10 -6.74 -11.76
C PHE A 47 9.86 -7.73 -12.68
N GLY A 48 10.21 -7.30 -13.87
CA GLY A 48 10.92 -8.15 -14.84
C GLY A 48 10.10 -9.38 -15.21
N GLU A 49 10.62 -10.58 -14.95
CA GLU A 49 9.90 -11.84 -15.15
C GLU A 49 8.67 -11.99 -14.25
N GLY A 50 8.59 -11.27 -13.14
CA GLY A 50 7.41 -11.18 -12.28
C GLY A 50 6.28 -10.33 -12.85
N GLY A 51 6.48 -9.74 -14.04
CA GLY A 51 5.45 -9.02 -14.78
C GLY A 51 5.15 -7.59 -14.30
N TRP A 52 4.07 -7.05 -14.81
CA TRP A 52 3.53 -5.77 -14.38
C TRP A 52 2.80 -5.90 -13.04
N CYS A 53 2.64 -4.76 -12.34
CA CYS A 53 1.78 -4.68 -11.17
C CYS A 53 0.44 -5.38 -11.44
N ASP A 54 0.02 -6.27 -10.56
CA ASP A 54 -1.25 -7.04 -10.63
C ASP A 54 -2.50 -6.14 -10.70
N SER A 55 -2.37 -4.90 -10.23
CA SER A 55 -3.40 -3.86 -10.27
C SER A 55 -3.09 -2.79 -11.34
N TRP A 56 -2.54 -3.18 -12.49
CA TRP A 56 -2.16 -2.25 -13.57
C TRP A 56 -3.32 -1.38 -14.07
N GLN A 57 -4.58 -1.86 -14.00
CA GLN A 57 -5.79 -1.11 -14.32
C GLN A 57 -6.06 0.06 -13.38
N THR A 58 -5.40 0.11 -12.22
CA THR A 58 -5.46 1.25 -11.29
C THR A 58 -4.23 2.14 -11.37
N SER A 59 -3.13 1.68 -11.96
CA SER A 59 -1.83 2.35 -11.91
C SER A 59 -1.33 2.81 -13.29
N ILE A 60 -1.09 1.87 -14.19
CA ILE A 60 -0.46 2.14 -15.50
C ILE A 60 -1.47 2.76 -16.47
N HIS A 61 -2.68 2.22 -16.48
CA HIS A 61 -3.82 2.68 -17.29
C HIS A 61 -5.04 2.86 -16.40
N PRO A 62 -5.08 3.92 -15.57
CA PRO A 62 -6.11 4.09 -14.57
C PRO A 62 -7.51 4.18 -15.21
N GLU A 63 -8.35 3.24 -14.86
CA GLU A 63 -9.76 3.22 -15.25
C GLU A 63 -10.56 4.23 -14.42
N LYS A 64 -11.75 4.60 -14.94
CA LYS A 64 -12.63 5.55 -14.24
C LYS A 64 -13.28 4.91 -13.04
N GLY A 65 -13.40 5.68 -11.96
CA GLY A 65 -14.16 5.25 -10.80
C GLY A 65 -15.66 5.07 -11.10
N GLN A 66 -16.31 4.23 -10.30
CA GLN A 66 -17.70 3.81 -10.50
C GLN A 66 -18.55 3.94 -9.24
N TYR A 67 -17.94 4.12 -8.06
CA TYR A 67 -18.62 4.08 -6.77
C TYR A 67 -18.61 5.43 -6.07
N THR A 68 -19.56 5.60 -5.16
CA THR A 68 -19.82 6.79 -4.35
C THR A 68 -19.61 6.46 -2.87
N ILE A 69 -19.64 7.45 -1.97
CA ILE A 69 -19.67 7.16 -0.51
C ILE A 69 -20.94 6.40 -0.14
N ASN A 70 -22.09 6.74 -0.74
CA ASN A 70 -23.34 6.01 -0.48
C ASN A 70 -23.25 4.54 -0.90
N SER A 71 -22.53 4.21 -1.97
CA SER A 71 -22.26 2.80 -2.35
C SER A 71 -21.53 2.02 -1.25
N ILE A 72 -20.59 2.67 -0.55
CA ILE A 72 -19.84 2.05 0.55
C ILE A 72 -20.76 1.86 1.77
N ILE A 73 -21.57 2.87 2.12
CA ILE A 73 -22.55 2.80 3.20
C ILE A 73 -23.50 1.63 2.97
N GLU A 74 -24.09 1.53 1.77
CA GLU A 74 -25.00 0.45 1.40
C GLU A 74 -24.34 -0.93 1.48
N MET A 75 -23.06 -1.04 1.11
CA MET A 75 -22.31 -2.30 1.19
C MET A 75 -22.20 -2.76 2.65
N TYR A 76 -21.86 -1.87 3.58
CA TYR A 76 -21.82 -2.18 5.02
C TYR A 76 -23.19 -2.49 5.60
N ASP A 77 -24.22 -1.78 5.18
CA ASP A 77 -25.60 -2.02 5.64
C ASP A 77 -26.11 -3.41 5.19
N LYS A 78 -25.69 -3.89 4.02
CA LYS A 78 -25.97 -5.25 3.52
C LYS A 78 -25.13 -6.33 4.22
N HIS A 79 -23.98 -5.98 4.78
CA HIS A 79 -23.03 -6.90 5.42
C HIS A 79 -22.64 -6.46 6.84
N PRO A 80 -23.61 -6.33 7.78
CA PRO A 80 -23.37 -5.74 9.11
C PRO A 80 -22.43 -6.57 10.00
N HIS A 81 -22.14 -7.82 9.62
CA HIS A 81 -21.20 -8.69 10.31
C HIS A 81 -19.74 -8.44 9.91
N ILE A 82 -19.48 -7.67 8.84
CA ILE A 82 -18.13 -7.32 8.42
C ILE A 82 -17.74 -6.02 9.13
N THR A 83 -16.73 -6.12 9.99
CA THR A 83 -16.22 -5.00 10.81
C THR A 83 -14.84 -4.53 10.38
N GLU A 84 -14.41 -4.88 9.17
CA GLU A 84 -13.13 -4.47 8.62
C GLU A 84 -13.28 -3.82 7.25
N MET A 85 -12.44 -2.83 7.02
CA MET A 85 -12.26 -2.14 5.74
C MET A 85 -10.83 -2.31 5.27
N MET A 86 -10.64 -2.69 4.01
CA MET A 86 -9.36 -2.60 3.32
C MET A 86 -9.47 -1.56 2.21
N LEU A 87 -8.85 -0.40 2.42
CA LEU A 87 -8.69 0.63 1.40
C LEU A 87 -7.40 0.38 0.64
N THR A 88 -7.51 0.03 -0.61
CA THR A 88 -6.39 -0.33 -1.50
C THR A 88 -6.54 0.35 -2.87
N GLY A 89 -5.79 -0.09 -3.85
CA GLY A 89 -5.92 0.35 -5.24
C GLY A 89 -4.58 0.57 -5.90
N GLY A 90 -4.47 1.64 -6.66
CA GLY A 90 -3.17 2.12 -7.13
C GLY A 90 -2.41 2.76 -5.96
N SER A 91 -2.82 3.98 -5.57
CA SER A 91 -2.28 4.71 -4.42
C SER A 91 -3.41 5.48 -3.73
N PRO A 92 -4.04 4.93 -2.68
CA PRO A 92 -5.13 5.60 -1.97
C PRO A 92 -4.74 6.98 -1.43
N THR A 93 -3.47 7.18 -1.06
CA THR A 93 -2.96 8.46 -0.53
C THR A 93 -2.98 9.61 -1.55
N MET A 94 -3.21 9.34 -2.83
CA MET A 94 -3.49 10.37 -3.85
C MET A 94 -4.88 11.02 -3.68
N HIS A 95 -5.75 10.43 -2.85
CA HIS A 95 -7.13 10.86 -2.65
C HIS A 95 -7.40 11.24 -1.18
N PRO A 96 -6.73 12.28 -0.64
CA PRO A 96 -6.75 12.59 0.78
C PRO A 96 -8.16 12.84 1.33
N ALA A 97 -9.07 13.43 0.54
CA ALA A 97 -10.45 13.64 0.98
C ALA A 97 -11.24 12.33 1.16
N ILE A 98 -10.99 11.34 0.30
CA ILE A 98 -11.61 10.00 0.43
C ILE A 98 -11.05 9.29 1.65
N VAL A 99 -9.72 9.27 1.81
CA VAL A 99 -9.08 8.64 2.97
C VAL A 99 -9.62 9.24 4.26
N ASN A 100 -9.66 10.58 4.36
CA ASN A 100 -10.14 11.25 5.55
C ASN A 100 -11.62 10.95 5.84
N GLU A 101 -12.48 10.98 4.81
CA GLU A 101 -13.89 10.60 4.93
C GLU A 101 -14.08 9.19 5.46
N LEU A 102 -13.31 8.22 4.92
CA LEU A 102 -13.40 6.84 5.36
C LEU A 102 -12.88 6.62 6.78
N THR A 103 -11.92 7.45 7.26
CA THR A 103 -11.53 7.38 8.69
C THR A 103 -12.66 7.83 9.62
N HIS A 104 -13.46 8.83 9.24
CA HIS A 104 -14.67 9.22 9.99
C HIS A 104 -15.70 8.09 9.98
N PHE A 105 -16.03 7.56 8.80
CA PHE A 105 -16.97 6.45 8.65
C PHE A 105 -16.60 5.25 9.52
N CYS A 106 -15.32 4.85 9.48
CA CYS A 106 -14.81 3.73 10.29
C CYS A 106 -14.89 4.02 11.79
N ASN A 107 -14.48 5.22 12.22
CA ASN A 107 -14.53 5.61 13.62
C ASN A 107 -15.96 5.62 14.18
N GLU A 108 -16.94 6.14 13.42
CA GLU A 108 -18.35 6.22 13.82
C GLU A 108 -19.00 4.82 13.95
N ARG A 109 -18.60 3.88 13.11
CA ARG A 109 -19.17 2.52 13.06
C ARG A 109 -18.34 1.46 13.79
N GLY A 110 -17.19 1.81 14.38
CA GLY A 110 -16.28 0.86 15.04
C GLY A 110 -15.65 -0.14 14.06
N ILE A 111 -15.41 0.28 12.81
CA ILE A 111 -14.80 -0.53 11.77
C ILE A 111 -13.29 -0.38 11.84
N VAL A 112 -12.56 -1.49 11.80
CA VAL A 112 -11.10 -1.50 11.72
C VAL A 112 -10.65 -1.19 10.31
N MET A 113 -9.87 -0.12 10.12
CA MET A 113 -9.42 0.33 8.82
C MET A 113 -7.98 -0.09 8.54
N THR A 114 -7.78 -0.87 7.49
CA THR A 114 -6.47 -1.12 6.87
C THR A 114 -6.34 -0.28 5.61
N ILE A 115 -5.21 0.42 5.43
CA ILE A 115 -4.85 1.07 4.16
C ILE A 115 -3.63 0.36 3.56
N GLU A 116 -3.74 -0.06 2.30
CA GLU A 116 -2.60 -0.52 1.50
C GLU A 116 -2.04 0.64 0.69
N THR A 117 -0.77 0.94 0.89
CA THR A 117 -0.09 2.08 0.26
C THR A 117 1.35 1.73 -0.09
N GLU A 118 1.89 2.39 -1.11
CA GLU A 118 3.31 2.35 -1.43
C GLU A 118 4.15 3.31 -0.57
N GLY A 119 3.51 4.12 0.29
CA GLY A 119 4.17 5.03 1.21
C GLY A 119 4.68 6.34 0.59
N SER A 120 4.17 6.75 -0.58
CA SER A 120 4.65 7.97 -1.24
C SER A 120 4.24 9.28 -0.56
N HIS A 121 3.12 9.27 0.20
CA HIS A 121 2.57 10.46 0.85
C HIS A 121 2.12 10.16 2.28
N PHE A 122 2.44 11.09 3.18
CA PHE A 122 1.85 11.13 4.53
C PHE A 122 0.53 11.90 4.49
N LEU A 123 -0.49 11.37 5.19
CA LEU A 123 -1.78 12.03 5.40
C LEU A 123 -2.06 12.12 6.90
N GLU A 124 -2.15 13.34 7.41
CA GLU A 124 -2.61 13.63 8.78
C GLU A 124 -4.14 13.65 8.79
N THR A 125 -4.74 12.46 8.87
CA THR A 125 -6.20 12.27 8.88
C THR A 125 -6.82 12.65 10.23
N ASP A 126 -8.12 13.00 10.25
CA ASP A 126 -8.81 13.40 11.49
C ASP A 126 -8.92 12.25 12.51
N HIS A 127 -9.05 11.01 12.03
CA HIS A 127 -8.97 9.80 12.86
C HIS A 127 -7.82 8.92 12.40
N LYS A 128 -7.09 8.31 13.36
CA LYS A 128 -5.96 7.46 13.05
C LYS A 128 -6.40 6.16 12.39
N ILE A 129 -5.73 5.80 11.31
CA ILE A 129 -5.88 4.51 10.63
C ILE A 129 -5.37 3.41 11.55
N ASP A 130 -6.07 2.27 11.60
CA ASP A 130 -5.73 1.16 12.50
C ASP A 130 -4.49 0.40 12.04
N LEU A 131 -4.36 0.14 10.73
CA LEU A 131 -3.22 -0.57 10.16
C LEU A 131 -2.78 0.04 8.83
N LEU A 132 -1.51 0.40 8.75
CA LEU A 132 -0.84 0.73 7.51
C LEU A 132 -0.15 -0.52 6.93
N SER A 133 -0.62 -0.99 5.78
CA SER A 133 0.02 -2.04 5.00
C SER A 133 0.90 -1.37 3.94
N ILE A 134 2.18 -1.14 4.25
CA ILE A 134 3.08 -0.33 3.42
C ILE A 134 3.91 -1.25 2.53
N SER A 135 3.83 -1.05 1.21
CA SER A 135 4.61 -1.78 0.21
C SER A 135 5.59 -0.83 -0.51
N PRO A 136 6.73 -0.49 0.12
CA PRO A 136 7.72 0.37 -0.52
C PRO A 136 8.25 -0.29 -1.79
N LYS A 137 8.57 0.53 -2.81
CA LYS A 137 8.98 0.04 -4.12
C LYS A 137 10.48 0.17 -4.29
N PHE A 138 11.17 -0.97 -4.45
CA PHE A 138 12.62 -1.09 -4.60
C PHE A 138 13.05 -1.09 -6.08
N SER A 139 14.35 -1.21 -6.33
CA SER A 139 14.92 -1.17 -7.68
C SER A 139 14.37 -2.23 -8.62
N ASN A 140 14.00 -3.40 -8.08
CA ASN A 140 13.36 -4.49 -8.83
C ASN A 140 11.98 -4.16 -9.41
N SER A 141 11.37 -3.04 -9.01
CA SER A 141 10.07 -2.59 -9.51
C SER A 141 10.17 -1.54 -10.64
N ILE A 142 11.39 -1.16 -11.04
CA ILE A 142 11.60 -0.09 -12.03
C ILE A 142 11.31 -0.63 -13.43
N PRO A 143 10.42 0.01 -14.21
CA PRO A 143 10.16 -0.41 -15.58
C PRO A 143 11.37 -0.16 -16.49
N VAL A 144 11.52 -0.98 -17.53
CA VAL A 144 12.63 -0.91 -18.48
C VAL A 144 12.17 -0.22 -19.76
N VAL A 145 12.99 0.70 -20.31
CA VAL A 145 12.71 1.36 -21.60
C VAL A 145 12.50 0.33 -22.69
N GLY A 146 11.49 0.53 -23.53
CA GLY A 146 11.15 -0.38 -24.61
C GLY A 146 10.25 -1.55 -24.24
N THR A 147 10.01 -1.81 -22.92
CA THR A 147 9.04 -2.80 -22.51
C THR A 147 7.62 -2.35 -22.88
N LEU A 148 6.78 -3.27 -23.35
CA LEU A 148 5.37 -2.96 -23.62
C LEU A 148 4.54 -3.07 -22.34
N THR A 149 3.70 -2.07 -22.09
CA THR A 149 2.68 -2.13 -21.03
C THR A 149 1.58 -3.14 -21.40
N PRO A 150 0.72 -3.56 -20.46
CA PRO A 150 -0.39 -4.48 -20.75
C PRO A 150 -1.32 -4.02 -21.88
N GLN A 151 -1.36 -2.71 -22.17
CA GLN A 151 -2.14 -2.16 -23.29
C GLN A 151 -1.29 -1.86 -24.53
N GLY A 152 -0.06 -2.38 -24.61
CA GLY A 152 0.82 -2.24 -25.77
C GLY A 152 1.49 -0.89 -25.95
N LYS A 153 1.47 -0.02 -24.92
CA LYS A 153 2.24 1.24 -24.93
C LYS A 153 3.68 0.95 -24.52
N GLU A 154 4.64 1.51 -25.24
CA GLU A 154 6.06 1.38 -24.89
C GLU A 154 6.43 2.25 -23.68
N VAL A 155 7.24 1.68 -22.77
CA VAL A 155 7.83 2.41 -21.65
C VAL A 155 8.86 3.41 -22.15
N ASP A 156 8.70 4.67 -21.76
CA ASP A 156 9.62 5.77 -22.02
C ASP A 156 10.36 6.23 -20.76
N GLU A 157 11.41 7.03 -20.93
CA GLU A 157 12.19 7.60 -19.81
C GLU A 157 11.35 8.45 -18.86
N LYS A 158 10.27 9.08 -19.37
CA LYS A 158 9.36 9.87 -18.54
C LYS A 158 8.61 8.99 -17.54
N MET A 159 8.18 7.79 -17.96
CA MET A 159 7.53 6.81 -17.09
C MET A 159 8.48 6.35 -15.97
N ILE A 160 9.73 6.06 -16.31
CA ILE A 160 10.77 5.71 -15.33
C ILE A 160 11.02 6.84 -14.34
N LYS A 161 11.13 8.08 -14.82
CA LYS A 161 11.33 9.26 -13.97
C LYS A 161 10.16 9.47 -12.99
N ILE A 162 8.92 9.27 -13.45
CA ILE A 162 7.74 9.33 -12.59
C ILE A 162 7.79 8.26 -11.51
N HIS A 163 8.11 7.01 -11.90
CA HIS A 163 8.23 5.88 -10.97
C HIS A 163 9.27 6.15 -9.87
N ASN A 164 10.46 6.61 -10.25
CA ASN A 164 11.57 6.80 -9.32
C ASN A 164 11.38 8.00 -8.36
N ARG A 165 10.53 8.96 -8.69
CA ARG A 165 10.43 10.25 -7.96
C ARG A 165 10.04 10.10 -6.49
N LEU A 166 9.14 9.16 -6.17
CA LEU A 166 8.58 8.97 -4.84
C LEU A 166 8.82 7.55 -4.29
N ARG A 167 9.67 6.79 -4.97
CA ARG A 167 10.05 5.45 -4.54
C ARG A 167 10.83 5.52 -3.21
N MET A 168 10.49 4.68 -2.26
CA MET A 168 11.13 4.61 -0.94
C MET A 168 11.18 5.97 -0.21
N ASN A 169 10.04 6.65 -0.11
CA ASN A 169 9.96 7.92 0.61
C ASN A 169 9.98 7.69 2.13
N VAL A 170 11.18 7.56 2.71
CA VAL A 170 11.39 7.31 4.14
C VAL A 170 10.69 8.35 5.00
N ASP A 171 10.72 9.63 4.61
CA ASP A 171 10.11 10.73 5.37
C ASP A 171 8.59 10.57 5.46
N ALA A 172 7.91 10.28 4.35
CA ALA A 172 6.46 10.07 4.36
C ALA A 172 6.07 8.79 5.11
N ILE A 173 6.86 7.72 4.97
CA ILE A 173 6.63 6.44 5.65
C ILE A 173 6.82 6.57 7.15
N SER A 174 7.91 7.19 7.61
CA SER A 174 8.17 7.37 9.04
C SER A 174 7.15 8.28 9.71
N GLN A 175 6.73 9.38 9.06
CA GLN A 175 5.65 10.24 9.55
C GLN A 175 4.32 9.46 9.66
N SER A 176 3.98 8.65 8.65
CA SER A 176 2.77 7.82 8.66
C SER A 176 2.78 6.81 9.80
N ILE A 177 3.88 6.08 9.99
CA ILE A 177 4.06 5.10 11.05
C ILE A 177 3.97 5.76 12.43
N ASN A 178 4.61 6.92 12.61
CA ASN A 178 4.59 7.63 13.88
C ASN A 178 3.21 8.21 14.22
N TYR A 179 2.42 8.55 13.20
CA TYR A 179 1.10 9.16 13.39
C TYR A 179 -0.02 8.13 13.60
N HIS A 180 -0.10 7.08 12.79
CA HIS A 180 -1.18 6.10 12.82
C HIS A 180 -0.98 5.03 13.91
N LYS A 181 -1.92 4.05 14.05
CA LYS A 181 -1.92 3.14 15.20
C LYS A 181 -0.88 2.03 15.08
N ASP A 182 -0.86 1.34 13.92
CA ASP A 182 0.07 0.23 13.67
C ASP A 182 0.41 0.12 12.18
N PHE A 183 1.43 -0.68 11.86
CA PHE A 183 1.92 -0.86 10.49
C PHE A 183 2.52 -2.23 10.26
N HIS A 184 2.62 -2.62 9.00
CA HIS A 184 3.58 -3.60 8.53
C HIS A 184 4.17 -3.17 7.18
N LEU A 185 5.39 -3.64 6.91
CA LEU A 185 6.12 -3.39 5.66
C LEU A 185 6.01 -4.65 4.79
N LYS A 186 5.62 -4.50 3.51
CA LYS A 186 5.50 -5.59 2.54
C LYS A 186 6.44 -5.38 1.35
N PRO A 187 7.78 -5.57 1.50
CA PRO A 187 8.68 -5.56 0.36
C PRO A 187 8.38 -6.71 -0.59
N VAL A 188 8.31 -6.42 -1.90
CA VAL A 188 8.18 -7.44 -2.95
C VAL A 188 9.56 -7.92 -3.33
N ILE A 189 9.81 -9.22 -3.14
CA ILE A 189 11.11 -9.86 -3.31
C ILE A 189 11.08 -10.75 -4.54
N ASP A 190 12.01 -10.54 -5.46
CA ASP A 190 12.21 -11.40 -6.63
C ASP A 190 13.17 -12.57 -6.36
N LYS A 191 13.20 -13.51 -7.29
CA LYS A 191 13.95 -14.77 -7.13
C LYS A 191 15.46 -14.61 -7.08
N ASP A 192 16.02 -13.56 -7.64
CA ASP A 192 17.46 -13.29 -7.68
C ASP A 192 17.97 -12.45 -6.49
N LEU A 193 17.04 -11.97 -5.65
CA LEU A 193 17.35 -11.22 -4.43
C LEU A 193 18.16 -9.94 -4.67
N SER A 194 18.13 -9.40 -5.87
CA SER A 194 18.98 -8.26 -6.29
C SER A 194 18.75 -6.99 -5.44
N MET A 195 17.55 -6.85 -4.85
CA MET A 195 17.18 -5.68 -4.05
C MET A 195 17.44 -5.82 -2.54
N LEU A 196 17.94 -6.95 -2.03
CA LEU A 196 18.02 -7.17 -0.57
C LEU A 196 18.83 -6.11 0.16
N ALA A 197 19.99 -5.72 -0.38
CA ALA A 197 20.82 -4.67 0.22
C ALA A 197 20.06 -3.32 0.29
N GLU A 198 19.21 -3.03 -0.70
CA GLU A 198 18.37 -1.84 -0.72
C GLU A 198 17.26 -1.93 0.33
N VAL A 199 16.66 -3.11 0.54
CA VAL A 199 15.66 -3.36 1.59
C VAL A 199 16.28 -3.19 2.97
N GLU A 200 17.45 -3.77 3.20
CA GLU A 200 18.18 -3.63 4.47
C GLU A 200 18.52 -2.15 4.75
N GLN A 201 19.06 -1.45 3.77
CA GLN A 201 19.37 -0.02 3.92
C GLN A 201 18.10 0.82 4.16
N PHE A 202 16.99 0.47 3.53
CA PHE A 202 15.70 1.13 3.75
C PHE A 202 15.22 0.94 5.21
N ILE A 203 15.33 -0.29 5.76
CA ILE A 203 14.96 -0.59 7.15
C ILE A 203 15.84 0.20 8.11
N GLU A 204 17.14 0.29 7.86
CA GLU A 204 18.08 1.09 8.67
C GLU A 204 17.70 2.59 8.65
N ASN A 205 17.49 3.16 7.47
CA ASN A 205 17.11 4.57 7.31
C ASN A 205 15.75 4.87 7.97
N LEU A 206 14.79 3.96 7.85
CA LEU A 206 13.48 4.08 8.51
C LEU A 206 13.59 4.01 10.03
N THR A 207 14.47 3.13 10.54
CA THR A 207 14.76 3.02 11.97
C THR A 207 15.34 4.33 12.51
N ASP A 208 16.31 4.91 11.81
CA ASP A 208 16.92 6.18 12.20
C ASP A 208 15.88 7.31 12.24
N ALA A 209 15.07 7.43 11.21
CA ALA A 209 14.02 8.45 11.15
C ALA A 209 12.98 8.29 12.28
N LEU A 210 12.55 7.07 12.58
CA LEU A 210 11.61 6.79 13.67
C LEU A 210 12.24 7.03 15.05
N PHE A 211 13.52 6.71 15.23
CA PHE A 211 14.24 6.96 16.47
C PHE A 211 14.37 8.47 16.74
N GLU A 212 14.72 9.27 15.73
CA GLU A 212 14.75 10.73 15.81
C GLU A 212 13.39 11.34 16.18
N MET A 213 12.29 10.73 15.71
CA MET A 213 10.90 11.11 16.05
C MET A 213 10.46 10.66 17.46
N LYS A 214 11.31 9.97 18.24
CA LYS A 214 10.97 9.36 19.53
C LYS A 214 9.78 8.41 19.45
N PHE A 215 9.75 7.60 18.40
CA PHE A 215 8.67 6.67 18.10
C PHE A 215 8.33 5.78 19.31
N LYS A 216 7.05 5.78 19.70
CA LYS A 216 6.52 5.01 20.85
C LYS A 216 7.28 5.21 22.18
N GLY A 217 8.14 6.21 22.28
CA GLY A 217 8.94 6.48 23.48
C GLY A 217 10.07 5.47 23.72
N TYR A 218 10.50 4.72 22.70
CA TYR A 218 11.67 3.85 22.80
C TYR A 218 12.92 4.65 23.15
N GLU A 219 13.73 4.10 24.05
CA GLU A 219 14.93 4.77 24.58
C GLU A 219 16.17 4.51 23.71
N THR A 220 16.18 3.39 22.96
CA THR A 220 17.30 2.98 22.13
C THR A 220 16.89 2.77 20.67
N ARG A 221 17.84 2.99 19.76
CA ARG A 221 17.68 2.70 18.35
C ARG A 221 17.42 1.20 18.10
N ASP A 222 18.05 0.32 18.88
CA ASP A 222 17.90 -1.13 18.73
C ASP A 222 16.48 -1.61 19.05
N GLU A 223 15.79 -0.98 19.99
CA GLU A 223 14.37 -1.25 20.25
C GLU A 223 13.50 -0.87 19.06
N VAL A 224 13.76 0.29 18.44
CA VAL A 224 13.06 0.72 17.21
C VAL A 224 13.35 -0.24 16.07
N PHE A 225 14.61 -0.60 15.86
CA PHE A 225 15.03 -1.55 14.81
C PHE A 225 14.31 -2.90 14.96
N LYS A 226 14.32 -3.46 16.17
CA LYS A 226 13.60 -4.70 16.46
C LYS A 226 12.11 -4.59 16.16
N HIS A 227 11.48 -3.49 16.59
CA HIS A 227 10.06 -3.24 16.34
C HIS A 227 9.72 -3.17 14.84
N VAL A 228 10.55 -2.48 14.04
CA VAL A 228 10.41 -2.39 12.59
C VAL A 228 10.61 -3.77 11.95
N LYS A 229 11.68 -4.48 12.31
CA LYS A 229 12.02 -5.79 11.74
C LYS A 229 10.94 -6.84 11.95
N GLU A 230 10.32 -6.87 13.14
CA GLU A 230 9.22 -7.78 13.46
C GLU A 230 7.94 -7.53 12.63
N ARG A 231 7.89 -6.42 11.89
CA ARG A 231 6.76 -6.01 11.05
C ARG A 231 7.06 -6.08 9.54
N VAL A 232 8.14 -6.74 9.17
CA VAL A 232 8.49 -6.97 7.75
C VAL A 232 7.88 -8.29 7.28
N TRP A 233 7.04 -8.22 6.25
CA TRP A 233 6.35 -9.35 5.62
C TRP A 233 6.79 -9.46 4.16
N CYS A 234 7.80 -10.25 3.88
CA CYS A 234 8.33 -10.40 2.53
C CYS A 234 7.31 -11.07 1.61
N MET A 235 7.02 -10.41 0.49
CA MET A 235 6.10 -10.88 -0.52
C MET A 235 6.87 -11.41 -1.73
N PRO A 236 6.64 -12.65 -2.18
CA PRO A 236 7.25 -13.14 -3.41
C PRO A 236 6.70 -12.37 -4.62
N ALA A 237 7.58 -12.00 -5.55
CA ALA A 237 7.19 -11.36 -6.80
C ALA A 237 6.53 -12.37 -7.74
N GLY A 238 5.46 -11.95 -8.42
CA GLY A 238 4.76 -12.72 -9.45
C GLY A 238 3.36 -12.17 -9.69
N ASP A 239 3.02 -11.95 -10.96
CA ASP A 239 1.70 -11.49 -11.41
C ASP A 239 0.80 -12.66 -11.82
N ASP A 240 1.41 -13.85 -11.99
CA ASP A 240 0.70 -15.11 -12.22
C ASP A 240 1.33 -16.27 -11.42
N ARG A 241 0.84 -17.48 -11.71
CA ARG A 241 1.18 -18.68 -10.93
C ARG A 241 2.64 -19.11 -11.07
N GLU A 242 3.22 -19.08 -12.27
CA GLU A 242 4.58 -19.59 -12.50
C GLU A 242 5.65 -18.71 -11.84
N PRO A 243 5.73 -17.39 -12.10
CA PRO A 243 6.68 -16.51 -11.41
C PRO A 243 6.52 -16.54 -9.88
N LEU A 244 5.30 -16.64 -9.38
CA LEU A 244 5.04 -16.73 -7.94
C LEU A 244 5.63 -18.01 -7.33
N PHE A 245 5.46 -19.17 -7.99
CA PHE A 245 6.03 -20.43 -7.51
C PHE A 245 7.56 -20.49 -7.59
N GLU A 246 8.18 -19.74 -8.49
CA GLU A 246 9.65 -19.64 -8.55
C GLU A 246 10.22 -18.78 -7.42
N SER A 247 9.60 -17.65 -7.11
CA SER A 247 10.08 -16.74 -6.05
C SER A 247 9.74 -17.21 -4.63
N TYR A 248 8.63 -17.92 -4.44
CA TYR A 248 8.17 -18.34 -3.11
C TYR A 248 9.19 -19.13 -2.30
N PRO A 249 9.86 -20.20 -2.82
CA PRO A 249 10.86 -20.94 -2.06
C PRO A 249 12.07 -20.10 -1.66
N VAL A 250 12.47 -19.15 -2.52
CA VAL A 250 13.58 -18.22 -2.27
C VAL A 250 13.25 -17.31 -1.10
N VAL A 251 12.09 -16.66 -1.13
CA VAL A 251 11.60 -15.79 -0.06
C VAL A 251 11.45 -16.55 1.26
N MET A 252 10.90 -17.76 1.23
CA MET A 252 10.76 -18.61 2.42
C MET A 252 12.11 -18.96 3.06
N ASN A 253 13.13 -19.21 2.26
CA ASN A 253 14.48 -19.51 2.76
C ASN A 253 15.16 -18.25 3.34
N MET A 254 14.92 -17.09 2.78
CA MET A 254 15.43 -15.80 3.28
C MET A 254 14.83 -15.42 4.65
N CYS A 255 13.58 -15.75 4.90
CA CYS A 255 12.86 -15.42 6.15
C CYS A 255 13.22 -16.35 7.33
N ARG A 256 14.07 -17.36 7.13
CA ARG A 256 14.56 -18.29 8.18
C ARG A 256 15.87 -17.79 8.78
#